data_9ae5027971baa98693aa5f3919958ec6
#
_entry.id   9ae5027971baa98693aa5f3919958ec6
#
_cell.length_a   1.000
_cell.length_b   1.000
_cell.length_c   1.000
_cell.angle_alpha   90.00
_cell.angle_beta   90.00
_cell.angle_gamma   90.00
#
_symmetry.space_group_name_H-M   'P 1'
#
loop_
_entity.id
_entity.type
_entity.pdbx_description
1 polymer ?
#
loop_
_entity_poly.entity_id
_entity_poly.type
_entity_poly.pdbx_seq_one_letter_code
_entity_poly.pdbx_strand_id
1 'polypeptide(L)'
;SSGMNGAYSFHLFISLFTFLFISFLTLSNASDEEQNKINSYKGYAGWASMVGTSLIFLGHAGIFAFSARIGASLDISVVQVGYVFMAGGVLTIFGPLLAGFIGQRFGSFLPCLFLIIILLITGVILANVKSALIFFIVVPLCGMIPMILTPFFLGGIAKLDPSGSLAAAHPAFSTMGGAAGPVVMGYAIDMAGFPSIGWVLIVMVIVGTPLISLGLIEADKIKT
;
A
#
# COMPACT_ATOMS: atom_id res chain seq x y z
N SER A 1 2.71 -15.51 -29.00
CA SER A 1 3.84 -14.53 -28.85
C SER A 1 3.42 -13.11 -29.19
N SER A 2 2.40 -12.86 -30.05
CA SER A 2 1.99 -11.50 -30.47
C SER A 2 1.32 -10.67 -29.33
N GLY A 3 0.60 -11.31 -28.43
CA GLY A 3 -0.08 -10.60 -27.33
C GLY A 3 0.85 -10.02 -26.27
N MET A 4 1.96 -10.70 -25.99
CA MET A 4 2.96 -10.25 -25.01
C MET A 4 3.73 -9.02 -25.52
N ASN A 5 4.07 -9.00 -26.81
CA ASN A 5 4.74 -7.84 -27.44
C ASN A 5 3.82 -6.61 -27.45
N GLY A 6 2.51 -6.78 -27.64
CA GLY A 6 1.53 -5.69 -27.57
C GLY A 6 1.44 -5.06 -26.17
N ALA A 7 1.45 -5.87 -25.11
CA ALA A 7 1.42 -5.38 -23.74
C ALA A 7 2.69 -4.57 -23.39
N TYR A 8 3.87 -5.08 -23.76
CA TYR A 8 5.13 -4.34 -23.54
C TYR A 8 5.18 -3.04 -24.32
N SER A 9 4.74 -3.03 -25.59
CA SER A 9 4.69 -1.81 -26.42
C SER A 9 3.75 -0.77 -25.81
N PHE A 10 2.61 -1.19 -25.28
CA PHE A 10 1.64 -0.31 -24.61
C PHE A 10 2.22 0.30 -23.33
N HIS A 11 2.87 -0.50 -22.48
CA HIS A 11 3.54 0.01 -21.28
C HIS A 11 4.67 0.97 -21.61
N LEU A 12 5.46 0.68 -22.64
CA LEU A 12 6.56 1.54 -23.08
C LEU A 12 6.04 2.88 -23.59
N PHE A 13 4.94 2.86 -24.36
CA PHE A 13 4.28 4.05 -24.85
C PHE A 13 3.75 4.94 -23.71
N ILE A 14 3.03 4.34 -22.73
CA ILE A 14 2.53 5.08 -21.56
C ILE A 14 3.69 5.65 -20.74
N SER A 15 4.74 4.88 -20.50
CA SER A 15 5.91 5.35 -19.74
C SER A 15 6.61 6.52 -20.46
N LEU A 16 6.77 6.45 -21.78
CA LEU A 16 7.36 7.51 -22.57
C LEU A 16 6.47 8.76 -22.57
N PHE A 17 5.16 8.58 -22.73
CA PHE A 17 4.21 9.68 -22.68
C PHE A 17 4.20 10.37 -21.31
N THR A 18 4.21 9.60 -20.23
CA THR A 18 4.28 10.12 -18.86
C THR A 18 5.60 10.87 -18.62
N PHE A 19 6.72 10.33 -19.09
CA PHE A 19 8.03 10.99 -19.00
C PHE A 19 8.04 12.33 -19.75
N LEU A 20 7.53 12.36 -20.98
CA LEU A 20 7.42 13.59 -21.77
C LEU A 20 6.50 14.60 -21.09
N PHE A 21 5.35 14.16 -20.57
CA PHE A 21 4.41 15.04 -19.88
C PHE A 21 5.02 15.66 -18.62
N ILE A 22 5.72 14.87 -17.81
CA ILE A 22 6.43 15.37 -16.62
C ILE A 22 7.54 16.36 -17.01
N SER A 23 8.23 16.13 -18.13
CA SER A 23 9.28 17.03 -18.62
C SER A 23 8.76 18.42 -19.03
N PHE A 24 7.47 18.54 -19.33
CA PHE A 24 6.81 19.83 -19.60
C PHE A 24 6.30 20.54 -18.35
N LEU A 25 6.23 19.84 -17.19
CA LEU A 25 5.82 20.47 -15.95
C LEU A 25 6.96 21.36 -15.44
N THR A 26 6.70 22.64 -15.38
CA THR A 26 7.63 23.60 -14.75
C THR A 26 7.68 23.30 -13.26
N LEU A 27 8.81 22.81 -12.77
CA LEU A 27 9.04 22.64 -11.35
C LEU A 27 9.11 24.04 -10.72
N SER A 28 8.12 24.38 -9.91
CA SER A 28 8.19 25.57 -9.07
C SER A 28 9.28 25.38 -8.04
N ASN A 29 10.32 26.20 -8.09
CA ASN A 29 11.34 26.21 -7.05
C ASN A 29 10.71 26.79 -5.77
N ALA A 30 10.73 26.01 -4.68
CA ALA A 30 10.39 26.52 -3.36
C ALA A 30 11.37 27.65 -2.99
N SER A 31 10.88 28.73 -2.38
CA SER A 31 11.73 29.83 -1.94
C SER A 31 12.68 29.37 -0.84
N ASP A 32 13.89 29.92 -0.83
CA ASP A 32 14.94 29.59 0.17
C ASP A 32 14.50 29.83 1.63
N GLU A 33 13.51 30.68 1.84
CA GLU A 33 12.91 30.94 3.16
C GLU A 33 12.04 29.80 3.68
N GLU A 34 11.34 29.09 2.79
CA GLU A 34 10.62 27.85 3.14
C GLU A 34 11.58 26.72 3.44
N GLN A 35 12.67 26.61 2.66
CA GLN A 35 13.72 25.61 2.86
C GLN A 35 14.34 25.69 4.25
N ASN A 36 14.58 26.88 4.82
CA ASN A 36 15.17 27.08 6.14
C ASN A 36 14.23 26.75 7.31
N LYS A 37 12.92 26.90 7.15
CA LYS A 37 11.91 26.44 8.13
C LYS A 37 11.79 24.92 8.19
N ILE A 38 12.12 24.24 7.11
CA ILE A 38 12.02 22.80 6.94
C ILE A 38 13.12 22.06 7.71
N ASN A 39 14.29 22.67 7.89
CA ASN A 39 15.44 22.05 8.57
C ASN A 39 15.25 21.79 10.08
N SER A 40 14.15 22.21 10.69
CA SER A 40 13.90 22.09 12.13
C SER A 40 13.20 20.80 12.54
N TYR A 41 12.85 19.84 11.61
CA TYR A 41 11.92 18.87 12.05
C TYR A 41 12.23 17.40 11.91
N LYS A 42 12.13 16.71 13.02
CA LYS A 42 11.68 15.31 13.27
C LYS A 42 11.89 14.31 12.09
N GLY A 43 12.97 14.46 11.31
CA GLY A 43 13.32 13.58 10.21
C GLY A 43 13.22 12.10 10.61
N TYR A 44 13.54 11.77 11.87
CA TYR A 44 13.42 10.40 12.37
C TYR A 44 11.98 9.85 12.29
N ALA A 45 10.97 10.61 12.74
CA ALA A 45 9.58 10.12 12.74
C ALA A 45 9.03 9.93 11.34
N GLY A 46 9.37 10.84 10.41
CA GLY A 46 8.99 10.70 8.99
C GLY A 46 9.65 9.48 8.34
N TRP A 47 10.97 9.31 8.50
CA TRP A 47 11.68 8.16 7.95
C TRP A 47 11.27 6.84 8.60
N ALA A 48 11.02 6.82 9.92
CA ALA A 48 10.44 5.65 10.58
C ALA A 48 9.10 5.25 9.98
N SER A 49 8.24 6.23 9.66
CA SER A 49 6.96 5.98 8.99
C SER A 49 7.14 5.42 7.59
N MET A 50 8.17 5.82 6.84
CA MET A 50 8.49 5.23 5.53
C MET A 50 8.88 3.75 5.68
N VAL A 51 9.74 3.43 6.64
CA VAL A 51 10.11 2.02 6.94
C VAL A 51 8.87 1.22 7.37
N GLY A 52 8.04 1.79 8.25
CA GLY A 52 6.78 1.16 8.66
C GLY A 52 5.86 0.88 7.47
N THR A 53 5.72 1.83 6.56
CA THR A 53 4.96 1.66 5.31
C THR A 53 5.53 0.53 4.46
N SER A 54 6.85 0.45 4.30
CA SER A 54 7.49 -0.65 3.58
C SER A 54 7.13 -2.02 4.16
N LEU A 55 7.10 -2.15 5.50
CA LEU A 55 6.70 -3.39 6.17
C LEU A 55 5.21 -3.74 5.96
N ILE A 56 4.32 -2.76 6.04
CA ILE A 56 2.90 -2.97 5.77
C ILE A 56 2.67 -3.39 4.32
N PHE A 57 3.33 -2.75 3.36
CA PHE A 57 3.25 -3.13 1.95
C PHE A 57 3.89 -4.48 1.66
N LEU A 58 4.96 -4.87 2.37
CA LEU A 58 5.53 -6.21 2.31
C LEU A 58 4.48 -7.26 2.72
N GLY A 59 3.83 -7.06 3.86
CA GLY A 59 2.76 -7.95 4.33
C GLY A 59 1.59 -8.03 3.35
N HIS A 60 1.09 -6.89 2.90
CA HIS A 60 -0.03 -6.82 1.95
C HIS A 60 0.30 -7.47 0.60
N ALA A 61 1.37 -7.02 -0.07
CA ALA A 61 1.72 -7.50 -1.41
C ALA A 61 2.09 -8.99 -1.39
N GLY A 62 2.75 -9.43 -0.31
CA GLY A 62 3.08 -10.83 -0.12
C GLY A 62 1.84 -11.72 -0.07
N ILE A 63 0.87 -11.41 0.80
CA ILE A 63 -0.35 -12.23 0.90
C ILE A 63 -1.20 -12.13 -0.37
N PHE A 64 -1.27 -10.95 -0.98
CA PHE A 64 -2.04 -10.72 -2.21
C PHE A 64 -1.46 -11.48 -3.41
N ALA A 65 -0.13 -11.59 -3.51
CA ALA A 65 0.52 -12.36 -4.57
C ALA A 65 0.17 -13.85 -4.56
N PHE A 66 -0.12 -14.41 -3.39
CA PHE A 66 -0.52 -15.81 -3.26
C PHE A 66 -2.02 -16.05 -3.33
N SER A 67 -2.84 -15.01 -3.48
CA SER A 67 -4.31 -15.14 -3.53
C SER A 67 -4.77 -16.11 -4.63
N ALA A 68 -4.15 -16.09 -5.81
CA ALA A 68 -4.51 -17.01 -6.90
C ALA A 68 -4.21 -18.47 -6.53
N ARG A 69 -3.08 -18.75 -5.84
CA ARG A 69 -2.74 -20.10 -5.37
C ARG A 69 -3.68 -20.56 -4.26
N ILE A 70 -4.05 -19.65 -3.36
CA ILE A 70 -5.06 -19.91 -2.33
C ILE A 70 -6.40 -20.24 -2.98
N GLY A 71 -6.83 -19.46 -3.99
CA GLY A 71 -8.05 -19.76 -4.75
C GLY A 71 -8.02 -21.14 -5.41
N ALA A 72 -6.90 -21.49 -6.04
CA ALA A 72 -6.72 -22.82 -6.63
C ALA A 72 -6.80 -23.96 -5.60
N SER A 73 -6.31 -23.75 -4.37
CA SER A 73 -6.44 -24.76 -3.29
C SER A 73 -7.88 -24.94 -2.76
N LEU A 74 -8.80 -24.06 -3.16
CA LEU A 74 -10.23 -24.12 -2.87
C LEU A 74 -11.06 -24.61 -4.08
N ASP A 75 -10.40 -25.20 -5.09
CA ASP A 75 -11.01 -25.65 -6.35
C ASP A 75 -11.71 -24.51 -7.16
N ILE A 76 -11.30 -23.24 -6.89
CA ILE A 76 -11.80 -22.09 -7.65
C ILE A 76 -11.06 -22.03 -9.00
N SER A 77 -11.81 -21.96 -10.09
CA SER A 77 -11.22 -21.90 -11.43
C SER A 77 -10.44 -20.59 -11.65
N VAL A 78 -9.42 -20.65 -12.53
CA VAL A 78 -8.60 -19.46 -12.87
C VAL A 78 -9.47 -18.30 -13.38
N VAL A 79 -10.55 -18.60 -14.12
CA VAL A 79 -11.50 -17.60 -14.62
C VAL A 79 -12.22 -16.90 -13.46
N GLN A 80 -12.69 -17.67 -12.48
CA GLN A 80 -13.36 -17.12 -11.30
C GLN A 80 -12.41 -16.28 -10.44
N VAL A 81 -11.15 -16.71 -10.27
CA VAL A 81 -10.11 -15.90 -9.62
C VAL A 81 -9.89 -14.58 -10.39
N GLY A 82 -9.89 -14.64 -11.72
CA GLY A 82 -9.82 -13.44 -12.57
C GLY A 82 -10.97 -12.47 -12.31
N TYR A 83 -12.20 -12.96 -12.15
CA TYR A 83 -13.35 -12.10 -11.79
C TYR A 83 -13.21 -11.47 -10.41
N VAL A 84 -12.63 -12.18 -9.44
CA VAL A 84 -12.37 -11.64 -8.10
C VAL A 84 -11.37 -10.49 -8.16
N PHE A 85 -10.29 -10.65 -8.93
CA PHE A 85 -9.31 -9.56 -9.11
C PHE A 85 -9.91 -8.38 -9.89
N MET A 86 -10.74 -8.64 -10.89
CA MET A 86 -11.45 -7.59 -11.62
C MET A 86 -12.38 -6.81 -10.67
N ALA A 87 -13.15 -7.49 -9.83
CA ALA A 87 -14.00 -6.85 -8.82
C ALA A 87 -13.17 -6.02 -7.84
N GLY A 88 -12.02 -6.54 -7.38
CA GLY A 88 -11.06 -5.81 -6.57
C GLY A 88 -10.55 -4.55 -7.28
N GLY A 89 -10.18 -4.65 -8.56
CA GLY A 89 -9.77 -3.51 -9.38
C GLY A 89 -10.83 -2.42 -9.48
N VAL A 90 -12.10 -2.80 -9.67
CA VAL A 90 -13.23 -1.84 -9.67
C VAL A 90 -13.36 -1.16 -8.29
N LEU A 91 -13.26 -1.93 -7.20
CA LEU A 91 -13.36 -1.38 -5.85
C LEU A 91 -12.20 -0.41 -5.52
N THR A 92 -11.00 -0.63 -6.07
CA THR A 92 -9.86 0.27 -5.83
C THR A 92 -10.09 1.69 -6.34
N ILE A 93 -10.96 1.89 -7.36
CA ILE A 93 -11.33 3.22 -7.86
C ILE A 93 -12.03 4.05 -6.78
N PHE A 94 -12.81 3.39 -5.92
CA PHE A 94 -13.52 4.05 -4.84
C PHE A 94 -12.62 4.40 -3.64
N GLY A 95 -11.43 3.81 -3.53
CA GLY A 95 -10.51 4.03 -2.42
C GLY A 95 -10.15 5.50 -2.21
N PRO A 96 -9.56 6.21 -3.19
CA PRO A 96 -9.24 7.63 -3.09
C PRO A 96 -10.49 8.52 -2.90
N LEU A 97 -11.64 8.13 -3.49
CA LEU A 97 -12.90 8.85 -3.31
C LEU A 97 -13.38 8.79 -1.86
N LEU A 98 -13.33 7.61 -1.25
CA LEU A 98 -13.66 7.42 0.17
C LEU A 98 -12.70 8.20 1.06
N ALA A 99 -11.40 8.16 0.78
CA ALA A 99 -10.41 8.94 1.52
C ALA A 99 -10.67 10.45 1.40
N GLY A 100 -11.01 10.95 0.21
CA GLY A 100 -11.38 12.34 -0.02
C GLY A 100 -12.67 12.75 0.70
N PHE A 101 -13.68 11.87 0.72
CA PHE A 101 -14.95 12.11 1.40
C PHE A 101 -14.80 12.15 2.93
N ILE A 102 -14.01 11.24 3.51
CA ILE A 102 -13.68 11.25 4.93
C ILE A 102 -12.82 12.47 5.27
N GLY A 103 -11.87 12.80 4.36
CA GLY A 103 -10.98 13.94 4.49
C GLY A 103 -10.14 13.89 5.77
N GLN A 104 -9.76 15.07 6.26
CA GLN A 104 -8.93 15.23 7.46
C GLN A 104 -9.73 15.29 8.78
N ARG A 105 -11.03 14.94 8.77
CA ARG A 105 -11.91 15.07 9.93
C ARG A 105 -11.44 14.29 11.15
N PHE A 106 -10.76 13.14 10.91
CA PHE A 106 -10.25 12.26 11.96
C PHE A 106 -8.72 12.27 12.05
N GLY A 107 -8.06 13.26 11.43
CA GLY A 107 -6.61 13.26 11.26
C GLY A 107 -6.15 12.20 10.26
N SER A 108 -4.86 11.89 10.30
CA SER A 108 -4.24 10.87 9.44
C SER A 108 -3.99 9.55 10.18
N PHE A 109 -3.71 9.62 11.49
CA PHE A 109 -3.36 8.45 12.30
C PHE A 109 -4.53 7.46 12.45
N LEU A 110 -5.70 7.92 12.90
CA LEU A 110 -6.83 7.02 13.16
C LEU A 110 -7.32 6.27 11.91
N PRO A 111 -7.53 6.92 10.76
CA PRO A 111 -7.89 6.21 9.53
C PRO A 111 -6.84 5.20 9.09
N CYS A 112 -5.55 5.54 9.16
CA CYS A 112 -4.47 4.60 8.82
C CYS A 112 -4.45 3.40 9.76
N LEU A 113 -4.56 3.60 11.08
CA LEU A 113 -4.60 2.51 12.06
C LEU A 113 -5.79 1.58 11.79
N PHE A 114 -6.98 2.13 11.57
CA PHE A 114 -8.18 1.36 11.26
C PHE A 114 -8.01 0.51 10.00
N LEU A 115 -7.45 1.07 8.94
CA LEU A 115 -7.19 0.36 7.69
C LEU A 115 -6.13 -0.74 7.83
N ILE A 116 -5.09 -0.50 8.64
CA ILE A 116 -4.07 -1.53 8.95
C ILE A 116 -4.69 -2.69 9.74
N ILE A 117 -5.62 -2.40 10.66
CA ILE A 117 -6.35 -3.45 11.40
C ILE A 117 -7.23 -4.25 10.43
N ILE A 118 -7.94 -3.60 9.51
CA ILE A 118 -8.74 -4.31 8.50
C ILE A 118 -7.83 -5.14 7.58
N LEU A 119 -6.66 -4.63 7.20
CA LEU A 119 -5.67 -5.38 6.43
C LEU A 119 -5.23 -6.64 7.17
N LEU A 120 -4.93 -6.51 8.46
CA LEU A 120 -4.53 -7.65 9.29
C LEU A 120 -5.64 -8.70 9.34
N ILE A 121 -6.88 -8.28 9.61
CA ILE A 121 -8.03 -9.18 9.71
C ILE A 121 -8.26 -9.88 8.37
N THR A 122 -8.36 -9.13 7.27
CA THR A 122 -8.61 -9.70 5.94
C THR A 122 -7.47 -10.61 5.49
N GLY A 123 -6.23 -10.23 5.75
CA GLY A 123 -5.05 -11.04 5.41
C GLY A 123 -4.98 -12.34 6.21
N VAL A 124 -5.23 -12.31 7.52
CA VAL A 124 -5.27 -13.54 8.36
C VAL A 124 -6.42 -14.46 7.94
N ILE A 125 -7.59 -13.92 7.64
CA ILE A 125 -8.70 -14.70 7.10
C ILE A 125 -8.28 -15.35 5.77
N LEU A 126 -7.67 -14.60 4.86
CA LEU A 126 -7.24 -15.10 3.56
C LEU A 126 -6.18 -16.22 3.69
N ALA A 127 -5.24 -16.09 4.61
CA ALA A 127 -4.22 -17.12 4.88
C ALA A 127 -4.80 -18.46 5.38
N ASN A 128 -5.98 -18.44 5.99
CA ASN A 128 -6.64 -19.59 6.60
C ASN A 128 -7.99 -19.94 5.95
N VAL A 129 -8.32 -19.32 4.82
CA VAL A 129 -9.63 -19.46 4.18
C VAL A 129 -9.86 -20.90 3.71
N LYS A 130 -11.09 -21.41 3.98
CA LYS A 130 -11.57 -22.74 3.58
C LYS A 130 -12.88 -22.68 2.78
N SER A 131 -13.36 -21.48 2.47
CA SER A 131 -14.63 -21.27 1.78
C SER A 131 -14.43 -20.35 0.59
N ALA A 132 -14.92 -20.78 -0.58
CA ALA A 132 -14.90 -19.96 -1.80
C ALA A 132 -15.66 -18.63 -1.61
N LEU A 133 -16.79 -18.64 -0.88
CA LEU A 133 -17.56 -17.43 -0.62
C LEU A 133 -16.74 -16.40 0.17
N ILE A 134 -16.03 -16.84 1.22
CA ILE A 134 -15.16 -15.95 2.01
C ILE A 134 -14.03 -15.42 1.15
N PHE A 135 -13.44 -16.26 0.29
CA PHE A 135 -12.40 -15.85 -0.65
C PHE A 135 -12.90 -14.74 -1.59
N PHE A 136 -14.10 -14.89 -2.17
CA PHE A 136 -14.68 -13.90 -3.09
C PHE A 136 -14.93 -12.53 -2.42
N ILE A 137 -15.15 -12.49 -1.12
CA ILE A 137 -15.37 -11.25 -0.38
C ILE A 137 -14.04 -10.64 0.08
N VAL A 138 -13.15 -11.46 0.63
CA VAL A 138 -11.96 -10.99 1.34
C VAL A 138 -10.87 -10.51 0.38
N VAL A 139 -10.68 -11.18 -0.77
CA VAL A 139 -9.63 -10.79 -1.73
C VAL A 139 -9.84 -9.38 -2.30
N PRO A 140 -11.04 -9.01 -2.81
CA PRO A 140 -11.29 -7.65 -3.27
C PRO A 140 -11.12 -6.60 -2.18
N LEU A 141 -11.60 -6.88 -0.97
CA LEU A 141 -11.45 -5.98 0.18
C LEU A 141 -9.98 -5.78 0.55
N CYS A 142 -9.21 -6.86 0.64
CA CYS A 142 -7.78 -6.80 0.91
C CYS A 142 -7.05 -5.95 -0.14
N GLY A 143 -7.37 -6.13 -1.42
CA GLY A 143 -6.77 -5.36 -2.53
C GLY A 143 -7.08 -3.87 -2.50
N MET A 144 -8.24 -3.47 -1.98
CA MET A 144 -8.67 -2.07 -1.91
C MET A 144 -7.94 -1.27 -0.81
N ILE A 145 -7.51 -1.91 0.28
CA ILE A 145 -7.00 -1.22 1.48
C ILE A 145 -5.85 -0.26 1.18
N PRO A 146 -4.79 -0.61 0.42
CA PRO A 146 -3.70 0.31 0.13
C PRO A 146 -4.15 1.59 -0.58
N MET A 147 -5.18 1.49 -1.43
CA MET A 147 -5.69 2.64 -2.18
C MET A 147 -6.42 3.65 -1.30
N ILE A 148 -7.00 3.20 -0.18
CA ILE A 148 -7.61 4.08 0.82
C ILE A 148 -6.54 4.58 1.80
N LEU A 149 -5.61 3.71 2.21
CA LEU A 149 -4.58 4.01 3.20
C LEU A 149 -3.60 5.08 2.71
N THR A 150 -3.14 4.97 1.47
CA THR A 150 -2.10 5.85 0.90
C THR A 150 -2.46 7.34 0.96
N PRO A 151 -3.67 7.81 0.59
CA PRO A 151 -4.03 9.22 0.70
C PRO A 151 -3.99 9.75 2.14
N PHE A 152 -4.46 8.97 3.12
CA PHE A 152 -4.39 9.38 4.53
C PHE A 152 -2.94 9.46 5.03
N PHE A 153 -2.14 8.47 4.66
CA PHE A 153 -0.72 8.42 5.01
C PHE A 153 0.03 9.63 4.42
N LEU A 154 -0.11 9.86 3.11
CA LEU A 154 0.54 10.98 2.43
C LEU A 154 0.05 12.34 2.94
N GLY A 155 -1.25 12.46 3.26
CA GLY A 155 -1.80 13.68 3.88
C GLY A 155 -1.17 14.00 5.24
N GLY A 156 -0.86 12.98 6.04
CA GLY A 156 -0.12 13.13 7.29
C GLY A 156 1.35 13.50 7.05
N ILE A 157 2.01 12.75 6.17
CA ILE A 157 3.44 12.99 5.85
C ILE A 157 3.68 14.39 5.27
N ALA A 158 2.77 14.89 4.44
CA ALA A 158 2.87 16.25 3.89
C ALA A 158 2.83 17.35 4.95
N LYS A 159 2.18 17.12 6.10
CA LYS A 159 2.22 18.04 7.25
C LYS A 159 3.58 18.02 7.97
N LEU A 160 4.24 16.86 8.00
CA LEU A 160 5.56 16.70 8.62
C LEU A 160 6.67 17.27 7.75
N ASP A 161 6.54 17.16 6.46
CA ASP A 161 7.56 17.56 5.49
C ASP A 161 6.92 18.38 4.38
N PRO A 162 6.77 19.70 4.57
CA PRO A 162 6.26 20.61 3.54
C PRO A 162 7.13 20.68 2.28
N SER A 163 8.39 20.21 2.33
CA SER A 163 9.23 20.11 1.11
C SER A 163 8.75 19.02 0.15
N GLY A 164 7.94 18.06 0.65
CA GLY A 164 7.46 16.94 -0.13
C GLY A 164 8.49 15.83 -0.37
N SER A 165 9.69 15.91 0.21
CA SER A 165 10.74 14.91 -0.01
C SER A 165 10.34 13.53 0.50
N LEU A 166 9.69 13.45 1.68
CA LEU A 166 9.15 12.21 2.21
C LEU A 166 8.00 11.67 1.35
N ALA A 167 7.10 12.54 0.91
CA ALA A 167 6.02 12.13 0.01
C ALA A 167 6.56 11.58 -1.32
N ALA A 168 7.60 12.22 -1.87
CA ALA A 168 8.30 11.73 -3.06
C ALA A 168 9.04 10.41 -2.83
N ALA A 169 9.53 10.13 -1.62
CA ALA A 169 10.20 8.88 -1.26
C ALA A 169 9.19 7.71 -1.08
N HIS A 170 7.94 7.99 -0.74
CA HIS A 170 6.93 6.96 -0.43
C HIS A 170 6.80 5.85 -1.50
N PRO A 171 6.74 6.15 -2.82
CA PRO A 171 6.67 5.10 -3.83
C PRO A 171 7.85 4.13 -3.80
N ALA A 172 9.06 4.62 -3.50
CA ALA A 172 10.24 3.77 -3.38
C ALA A 172 10.11 2.79 -2.21
N PHE A 173 9.69 3.27 -1.04
CA PHE A 173 9.51 2.44 0.16
C PHE A 173 8.36 1.43 0.00
N SER A 174 7.22 1.85 -0.54
CA SER A 174 6.09 0.96 -0.78
C SER A 174 6.42 -0.10 -1.83
N THR A 175 7.13 0.26 -2.91
CA THR A 175 7.56 -0.68 -3.94
C THR A 175 8.61 -1.66 -3.42
N MET A 176 9.57 -1.20 -2.61
CA MET A 176 10.58 -2.07 -1.99
C MET A 176 9.91 -3.12 -1.09
N GLY A 177 8.98 -2.70 -0.23
CA GLY A 177 8.17 -3.62 0.57
C GLY A 177 7.36 -4.57 -0.31
N GLY A 178 6.66 -4.03 -1.30
CA GLY A 178 5.85 -4.79 -2.24
C GLY A 178 6.64 -5.85 -3.02
N ALA A 179 7.86 -5.53 -3.44
CA ALA A 179 8.73 -6.47 -4.15
C ALA A 179 9.30 -7.57 -3.22
N ALA A 180 9.61 -7.24 -1.97
CA ALA A 180 10.10 -8.21 -0.99
C ALA A 180 9.00 -9.16 -0.50
N GLY A 181 7.74 -8.71 -0.47
CA GLY A 181 6.61 -9.45 0.07
C GLY A 181 6.44 -10.85 -0.51
N PRO A 182 6.30 -11.03 -1.83
CA PRO A 182 6.15 -12.36 -2.43
C PRO A 182 7.32 -13.29 -2.13
N VAL A 183 8.55 -12.79 -2.04
CA VAL A 183 9.75 -13.59 -1.73
C VAL A 183 9.68 -14.10 -0.30
N VAL A 184 9.44 -13.23 0.66
CA VAL A 184 9.33 -13.58 2.09
C VAL A 184 8.18 -14.55 2.34
N MET A 185 7.00 -14.27 1.75
CA MET A 185 5.83 -15.14 1.89
C MET A 185 6.01 -16.49 1.20
N GLY A 186 6.67 -16.52 0.02
CA GLY A 186 6.99 -17.77 -0.68
C GLY A 186 7.85 -18.68 0.18
N TYR A 187 8.89 -18.13 0.78
CA TYR A 187 9.76 -18.88 1.70
C TYR A 187 8.99 -19.39 2.93
N ALA A 188 8.11 -18.58 3.50
CA ALA A 188 7.27 -18.99 4.64
C ALA A 188 6.32 -20.14 4.25
N ILE A 189 5.72 -20.10 3.07
CA ILE A 189 4.84 -21.17 2.55
C ILE A 189 5.62 -22.47 2.38
N ASP A 190 6.83 -22.40 1.81
CA ASP A 190 7.67 -23.59 1.60
C ASP A 190 8.06 -24.26 2.93
N MET A 191 8.23 -23.48 4.01
CA MET A 191 8.54 -23.99 5.34
C MET A 191 7.33 -24.54 6.10
N ALA A 192 6.16 -23.89 6.03
CA ALA A 192 5.05 -24.18 6.93
C ALA A 192 3.64 -24.05 6.29
N GLY A 193 3.57 -24.01 4.96
CA GLY A 193 2.30 -23.94 4.23
C GLY A 193 1.62 -22.57 4.27
N PHE A 194 0.45 -22.47 3.64
CA PHE A 194 -0.28 -21.19 3.50
C PHE A 194 -0.61 -20.47 4.82
N PRO A 195 -0.94 -21.13 5.93
CA PRO A 195 -1.20 -20.42 7.19
C PRO A 195 -0.02 -19.57 7.69
N SER A 196 1.22 -19.92 7.30
CA SER A 196 2.43 -19.19 7.71
C SER A 196 2.44 -17.73 7.23
N ILE A 197 1.83 -17.43 6.07
CA ILE A 197 1.78 -16.06 5.56
C ILE A 197 0.95 -15.14 6.45
N GLY A 198 -0.06 -15.69 7.15
CA GLY A 198 -0.81 -14.94 8.16
C GLY A 198 0.08 -14.53 9.34
N TRP A 199 0.97 -15.39 9.79
CA TRP A 199 1.93 -15.08 10.86
C TRP A 199 2.95 -14.03 10.42
N VAL A 200 3.48 -14.15 9.19
CA VAL A 200 4.38 -13.11 8.65
C VAL A 200 3.67 -11.76 8.59
N LEU A 201 2.42 -11.72 8.11
CA LEU A 201 1.63 -10.48 8.09
C LEU A 201 1.46 -9.90 9.50
N ILE A 202 1.13 -10.72 10.50
CA ILE A 202 1.00 -10.29 11.89
C ILE A 202 2.29 -9.61 12.36
N VAL A 203 3.45 -10.23 12.13
CA VAL A 203 4.75 -9.67 12.53
C VAL A 203 5.00 -8.34 11.81
N MET A 204 4.75 -8.26 10.50
CA MET A 204 4.93 -7.02 9.74
C MET A 204 4.02 -5.89 10.25
N VAL A 205 2.77 -6.21 10.62
CA VAL A 205 1.83 -5.24 11.19
C VAL A 205 2.25 -4.81 12.59
N ILE A 206 2.67 -5.74 13.45
CA ILE A 206 3.11 -5.44 14.83
C ILE A 206 4.33 -4.51 14.81
N VAL A 207 5.28 -4.72 13.89
CA VAL A 207 6.48 -3.88 13.78
C VAL A 207 6.21 -2.60 12.98
N GLY A 208 5.49 -2.70 11.88
CA GLY A 208 5.25 -1.57 10.97
C GLY A 208 4.29 -0.52 11.55
N THR A 209 3.25 -0.95 12.28
CA THR A 209 2.26 0.00 12.83
C THR A 209 2.86 1.02 13.81
N PRO A 210 3.66 0.64 14.80
CA PRO A 210 4.31 1.63 15.67
C PRO A 210 5.20 2.61 14.90
N LEU A 211 5.93 2.14 13.89
CA LEU A 211 6.78 3.00 13.06
C LEU A 211 5.97 4.02 12.26
N ILE A 212 4.85 3.60 11.66
CA ILE A 212 3.92 4.52 10.98
C ILE A 212 3.33 5.52 11.99
N SER A 213 2.96 5.03 13.15
CA SER A 213 2.31 5.84 14.19
C SER A 213 3.19 6.99 14.68
N LEU A 214 4.52 6.80 14.75
CA LEU A 214 5.46 7.84 15.16
C LEU A 214 5.32 9.12 14.33
N GLY A 215 5.23 9.00 13.02
CA GLY A 215 5.06 10.17 12.15
C GLY A 215 3.62 10.68 12.13
N LEU A 216 2.62 9.81 12.02
CA LEU A 216 1.24 10.24 11.87
C LEU A 216 0.67 10.92 13.13
N ILE A 217 1.05 10.43 14.33
CA ILE A 217 0.67 11.09 15.61
C ILE A 217 1.28 12.49 15.69
N GLU A 218 2.54 12.65 15.27
CA GLU A 218 3.17 13.96 15.22
C GLU A 218 2.55 14.87 14.17
N ALA A 219 2.20 14.32 13.01
CA ALA A 219 1.50 15.05 11.95
C ALA A 219 0.15 15.61 12.43
N ASP A 220 -0.59 14.82 13.19
CA ASP A 220 -1.92 15.22 13.68
C ASP A 220 -1.87 16.27 14.82
N LYS A 221 -0.69 16.51 15.44
CA LYS A 221 -0.46 17.62 16.37
C LYS A 221 -0.27 18.97 15.67
N ILE A 222 0.09 18.95 14.39
CA ILE A 222 0.28 20.16 13.59
C ILE A 222 -1.11 20.67 13.18
N LYS A 223 -1.54 21.77 13.82
CA LYS A 223 -2.80 22.45 13.46
C LYS A 223 -2.62 23.13 12.11
N THR A 224 -3.39 22.78 11.14
CA THR A 224 -3.55 23.52 9.86
C THR A 224 -4.50 24.69 10.04
#